data_9b052907688e29f43be94a2898f2b290
#
_entry.id   9b052907688e29f43be94a2898f2b290
#
_cell.length_a   1.000
_cell.length_b   1.000
_cell.length_c   1.000
_cell.angle_alpha   90.00
_cell.angle_beta   90.00
_cell.angle_gamma   90.00
#
_symmetry.space_group_name_H-M   'P 1'
#
loop_
_entity.id
_entity.type
_entity.pdbx_description
1 polymer ?
#
loop_
_entity_poly.entity_id
_entity_poly.type
_entity_poly.pdbx_seq_one_letter_code
_entity_poly.pdbx_strand_id
1 'polypeptide(L)'
;MKVKKELDPKIGVLSSGSHYIYLWYKGKRFRYFNGKTIKEKIYPNHLDIEERSDEAKVLLIAFKLAVRKGWVPTVKTPKAKNSIRIVEVAHNVLSRKLAMDYSESYKRDLRRTLRLWDNYLGRKGIKHQPANTLTTDVVADFVFTSAATNQSKRNLKRNISALLKDELESIGVILNLRKIKLPKKAQELHRPINDVPALLDDIKQFNDNLHLCCLMTYSMLLRPHREIRCLRFSDFNTDFTVLSLDGNRVKSKRNRIVPVPTVVREEVLLRFRKVAHRNVNLFSLDKQEYNPSYFKGFWTKYKGQSGLLQPKQTLYSLRHSAALKVFEKTGSLLKLQQVLGHSSMTVSLTYLRGLEVKQLDVEDLPEL
;
A
#
# COMPACT_ATOMS: atom_id res chain seq x y z
N MET A 1 17.89 48.55 -10.75
CA MET A 1 18.12 48.43 -9.26
C MET A 1 17.29 47.36 -8.55
N LYS A 2 16.83 46.26 -9.18
CA LYS A 2 16.04 45.19 -8.53
C LYS A 2 16.83 43.90 -8.18
N VAL A 3 18.12 43.82 -8.52
CA VAL A 3 18.93 42.58 -8.36
C VAL A 3 19.50 42.41 -6.95
N LYS A 4 19.57 43.45 -6.11
CA LYS A 4 20.19 43.38 -4.75
C LYS A 4 19.35 42.68 -3.67
N LYS A 5 18.04 42.44 -3.85
CA LYS A 5 17.19 41.81 -2.86
C LYS A 5 17.19 40.25 -2.91
N GLU A 6 17.63 39.66 -4.01
CA GLU A 6 17.61 38.19 -4.18
C GLU A 6 18.80 37.45 -3.56
N LEU A 7 19.95 38.11 -3.39
CA LEU A 7 21.18 37.52 -2.86
C LEU A 7 21.46 37.95 -1.41
N ASP A 8 20.44 37.90 -0.54
CA ASP A 8 20.59 38.15 0.90
C ASP A 8 20.61 36.84 1.66
N PRO A 9 21.79 36.33 2.09
CA PRO A 9 21.88 35.11 2.88
C PRO A 9 21.23 35.25 4.25
N LYS A 10 20.47 34.24 4.68
CA LYS A 10 19.80 34.17 5.99
C LYS A 10 20.00 32.81 6.62
N ILE A 11 19.96 32.76 7.96
CA ILE A 11 20.00 31.50 8.72
C ILE A 11 18.60 30.88 8.74
N GLY A 12 18.54 29.56 8.56
CA GLY A 12 17.37 28.73 8.85
C GLY A 12 17.76 27.55 9.72
N VAL A 13 16.80 27.04 10.47
CA VAL A 13 16.95 25.84 11.32
C VAL A 13 15.91 24.83 10.87
N LEU A 14 16.32 23.56 10.78
CA LEU A 14 15.42 22.43 10.54
C LEU A 14 14.83 21.97 11.88
N SER A 15 13.73 21.22 11.82
CA SER A 15 13.13 20.55 12.99
C SER A 15 14.09 19.57 13.70
N SER A 16 15.12 19.10 13.02
CA SER A 16 16.22 18.29 13.55
C SER A 16 17.28 19.09 14.32
N GLY A 17 17.13 20.40 14.48
CA GLY A 17 18.16 21.28 15.10
C GLY A 17 19.33 21.63 14.16
N SER A 18 19.33 21.18 12.91
CA SER A 18 20.41 21.50 11.97
C SER A 18 20.28 22.90 11.41
N HIS A 19 21.37 23.67 11.47
CA HIS A 19 21.46 25.03 10.95
C HIS A 19 21.89 25.05 9.49
N TYR A 20 21.36 25.99 8.71
CA TYR A 20 21.74 26.20 7.31
C TYR A 20 21.61 27.66 6.91
N ILE A 21 22.41 28.08 5.92
CA ILE A 21 22.26 29.37 5.25
C ILE A 21 21.35 29.17 4.05
N TYR A 22 20.41 30.08 3.84
CA TYR A 22 19.61 30.10 2.62
C TYR A 22 19.59 31.46 1.96
N LEU A 23 19.46 31.45 0.65
CA LEU A 23 19.28 32.65 -0.17
C LEU A 23 18.48 32.32 -1.42
N TRP A 24 17.90 33.33 -2.01
CA TRP A 24 17.18 33.19 -3.27
C TRP A 24 18.07 33.70 -4.41
N TYR A 25 18.08 32.97 -5.52
CA TYR A 25 18.78 33.37 -6.73
C TYR A 25 18.02 32.89 -7.96
N LYS A 26 17.67 33.76 -8.89
CA LYS A 26 16.89 33.48 -10.11
C LYS A 26 15.59 32.71 -9.81
N GLY A 27 14.85 33.15 -8.80
CA GLY A 27 13.58 32.52 -8.39
C GLY A 27 13.68 31.15 -7.68
N LYS A 28 14.90 30.68 -7.37
CA LYS A 28 15.13 29.43 -6.64
C LYS A 28 15.75 29.68 -5.29
N ARG A 29 15.33 28.88 -4.28
CA ARG A 29 15.91 28.89 -2.94
C ARG A 29 17.05 27.89 -2.84
N PHE A 30 18.23 28.35 -2.48
CA PHE A 30 19.43 27.53 -2.22
C PHE A 30 19.63 27.40 -0.72
N ARG A 31 20.12 26.24 -0.27
CA ARG A 31 20.44 25.95 1.13
C ARG A 31 21.84 25.38 1.22
N TYR A 32 22.63 25.87 2.18
CA TYR A 32 24.01 25.49 2.43
C TYR A 32 24.18 25.16 3.91
N PHE A 33 24.60 23.97 4.21
CA PHE A 33 24.79 23.46 5.60
C PHE A 33 26.23 23.65 6.08
N ASN A 34 27.14 24.13 5.25
CA ASN A 34 28.54 24.38 5.55
C ASN A 34 29.15 25.36 4.54
N GLY A 35 30.41 25.76 4.81
CA GLY A 35 31.16 26.74 4.00
C GLY A 35 31.86 26.20 2.75
N LYS A 36 31.80 24.90 2.44
CA LYS A 36 32.54 24.27 1.31
C LYS A 36 32.32 24.98 -0.01
N THR A 37 31.11 25.44 -0.30
CA THR A 37 30.75 26.07 -1.58
C THR A 37 31.38 27.42 -1.77
N ILE A 38 31.73 28.13 -0.69
CA ILE A 38 32.45 29.39 -0.65
C ILE A 38 33.92 29.21 -0.28
N LYS A 39 34.43 27.98 -0.28
CA LYS A 39 35.80 27.57 0.06
C LYS A 39 36.21 27.88 1.51
N GLU A 40 35.24 27.92 2.43
CA GLU A 40 35.48 28.12 3.85
C GLU A 40 35.28 26.79 4.64
N LYS A 41 36.11 26.60 5.69
CA LYS A 41 36.07 25.41 6.54
C LYS A 41 35.15 25.64 7.74
N ILE A 42 33.88 25.99 7.52
CA ILE A 42 32.89 26.28 8.56
C ILE A 42 31.81 25.21 8.50
N TYR A 43 31.57 24.51 9.62
CA TYR A 43 30.69 23.31 9.69
C TYR A 43 29.80 23.32 10.94
N PRO A 44 28.78 24.19 11.03
CA PRO A 44 27.97 24.34 12.25
C PRO A 44 27.38 23.05 12.78
N ASN A 45 26.95 22.16 11.90
CA ASN A 45 26.26 20.92 12.29
C ASN A 45 27.21 19.78 12.72
N HIS A 46 28.53 20.02 12.75
CA HIS A 46 29.53 19.11 13.31
C HIS A 46 29.84 19.43 14.77
N LEU A 47 29.34 20.56 15.29
CA LEU A 47 29.50 20.99 16.67
C LEU A 47 28.33 20.53 17.54
N ASP A 48 28.48 20.64 18.85
CA ASP A 48 27.40 20.38 19.78
C ASP A 48 26.27 21.40 19.64
N ILE A 49 25.05 21.02 20.09
CA ILE A 49 23.81 21.77 19.78
C ILE A 49 23.92 23.24 20.22
N GLU A 50 24.58 23.48 21.37
CA GLU A 50 24.72 24.82 21.95
C GLU A 50 25.62 25.74 21.10
N GLU A 51 26.66 25.21 20.48
CA GLU A 51 27.63 25.96 19.67
C GLU A 51 27.18 26.16 18.21
N ARG A 52 26.23 25.35 17.71
CA ARG A 52 25.76 25.41 16.31
C ARG A 52 25.24 26.76 15.89
N SER A 53 24.57 27.47 16.79
CA SER A 53 23.98 28.77 16.54
C SER A 53 25.04 29.82 16.23
N ASP A 54 26.12 29.83 17.01
CA ASP A 54 27.18 30.82 16.84
C ASP A 54 28.03 30.53 15.64
N GLU A 55 28.37 29.28 15.39
CA GLU A 55 29.08 28.88 14.17
C GLU A 55 28.22 29.12 12.91
N ALA A 56 26.90 29.02 13.00
CA ALA A 56 25.99 29.37 11.90
C ALA A 56 25.99 30.90 11.62
N LYS A 57 26.19 31.75 12.64
CA LYS A 57 26.39 33.20 12.45
C LYS A 57 27.70 33.49 11.73
N VAL A 58 28.77 32.76 12.08
CA VAL A 58 30.06 32.86 11.37
C VAL A 58 29.89 32.46 9.91
N LEU A 59 29.18 31.34 9.65
CA LEU A 59 28.87 30.89 8.29
C LEU A 59 28.03 31.92 7.53
N LEU A 60 27.07 32.58 8.17
CA LEU A 60 26.27 33.67 7.55
C LEU A 60 27.15 34.85 7.10
N ILE A 61 28.07 35.28 7.98
CA ILE A 61 29.00 36.36 7.67
C ILE A 61 29.86 35.98 6.48
N ALA A 62 30.41 34.79 6.45
CA ALA A 62 31.22 34.28 5.36
C ALA A 62 30.43 34.27 4.02
N PHE A 63 29.17 33.85 4.01
CA PHE A 63 28.31 33.90 2.83
C PHE A 63 28.01 35.33 2.39
N LYS A 64 27.75 36.26 3.33
CA LYS A 64 27.57 37.69 2.99
C LYS A 64 28.81 38.30 2.37
N LEU A 65 29.98 37.97 2.87
CA LEU A 65 31.26 38.43 2.29
C LEU A 65 31.51 37.81 0.91
N ALA A 66 31.23 36.54 0.74
CA ALA A 66 31.36 35.86 -0.56
C ALA A 66 30.44 36.51 -1.62
N VAL A 67 29.18 36.77 -1.27
CA VAL A 67 28.21 37.46 -2.16
C VAL A 67 28.70 38.87 -2.50
N ARG A 68 29.23 39.62 -1.53
CA ARG A 68 29.83 40.96 -1.80
C ARG A 68 31.04 40.91 -2.74
N LYS A 69 31.81 39.81 -2.69
CA LYS A 69 32.94 39.53 -3.62
C LYS A 69 32.49 38.96 -4.97
N GLY A 70 31.20 38.92 -5.24
CA GLY A 70 30.66 38.47 -6.54
C GLY A 70 30.34 36.98 -6.62
N TRP A 71 30.42 36.22 -5.51
CA TRP A 71 30.00 34.83 -5.51
C TRP A 71 28.49 34.73 -5.70
N VAL A 72 28.07 33.80 -6.56
CA VAL A 72 26.67 33.48 -6.82
C VAL A 72 26.47 31.97 -6.69
N PRO A 73 25.27 31.50 -6.28
CA PRO A 73 24.95 30.10 -6.31
C PRO A 73 25.18 29.50 -7.68
N THR A 74 26.09 28.54 -7.77
CA THR A 74 26.24 27.77 -9.00
C THR A 74 25.07 26.81 -9.07
N VAL A 75 24.15 27.05 -9.99
CA VAL A 75 23.26 26.00 -10.46
C VAL A 75 24.20 24.97 -11.12
N LYS A 76 24.57 23.92 -10.40
CA LYS A 76 25.21 22.79 -11.04
C LYS A 76 24.20 22.24 -12.06
N THR A 77 24.30 22.66 -13.30
CA THR A 77 23.86 21.83 -14.41
C THR A 77 24.65 20.52 -14.22
N PRO A 78 23.99 19.39 -14.07
CA PRO A 78 24.70 18.13 -14.00
C PRO A 78 25.57 18.07 -15.26
N LYS A 79 26.90 18.02 -15.13
CA LYS A 79 27.75 17.60 -16.23
C LYS A 79 27.16 16.29 -16.71
N ALA A 80 26.89 16.17 -17.99
CA ALA A 80 26.40 14.97 -18.65
C ALA A 80 27.42 13.82 -18.42
N LYS A 81 27.34 13.19 -17.25
CA LYS A 81 27.71 11.79 -17.08
C LYS A 81 26.68 11.05 -17.92
N ASN A 82 27.11 10.14 -18.79
CA ASN A 82 26.32 9.30 -19.67
C ASN A 82 24.84 9.33 -19.28
N SER A 83 24.03 10.10 -20.01
CA SER A 83 22.69 10.44 -19.55
C SER A 83 21.88 9.17 -19.55
N ILE A 84 21.59 8.64 -18.34
CA ILE A 84 20.72 7.49 -18.19
C ILE A 84 19.46 7.70 -19.02
N ARG A 85 19.05 6.71 -19.77
CA ARG A 85 17.87 6.81 -20.65
C ARG A 85 16.60 6.61 -19.83
N ILE A 86 15.48 7.19 -20.29
CA ILE A 86 14.19 7.09 -19.58
C ILE A 86 13.84 5.63 -19.26
N VAL A 87 14.06 4.71 -20.20
CA VAL A 87 13.78 3.28 -20.02
C VAL A 87 14.66 2.67 -18.92
N GLU A 88 15.92 3.01 -18.85
CA GLU A 88 16.89 2.44 -17.90
C GLU A 88 16.56 2.79 -16.45
N VAL A 89 16.00 3.98 -16.19
CA VAL A 89 15.60 4.41 -14.85
C VAL A 89 14.67 3.39 -14.20
N ALA A 90 13.57 3.06 -14.86
CA ALA A 90 12.56 2.15 -14.31
C ALA A 90 13.08 0.70 -14.21
N HIS A 91 13.89 0.24 -15.16
CA HIS A 91 14.51 -1.09 -15.15
C HIS A 91 15.50 -1.24 -13.99
N ASN A 92 16.39 -0.28 -13.77
CA ASN A 92 17.36 -0.28 -12.67
C ASN A 92 16.67 -0.34 -11.30
N VAL A 93 15.60 0.48 -11.12
CA VAL A 93 14.83 0.47 -9.87
C VAL A 93 14.09 -0.85 -9.69
N LEU A 94 13.48 -1.39 -10.76
CA LEU A 94 12.80 -2.69 -10.67
C LEU A 94 13.77 -3.80 -10.24
N SER A 95 14.95 -3.89 -10.87
CA SER A 95 15.95 -4.91 -10.54
C SER A 95 16.32 -4.88 -9.05
N ARG A 96 16.58 -3.68 -8.51
CA ARG A 96 16.84 -3.51 -7.06
C ARG A 96 15.66 -3.95 -6.20
N LYS A 97 14.41 -3.57 -6.58
CA LYS A 97 13.21 -3.93 -5.82
C LYS A 97 12.89 -5.43 -5.88
N LEU A 98 13.23 -6.12 -6.95
CA LEU A 98 13.05 -7.57 -7.06
C LEU A 98 14.00 -8.36 -6.14
N ALA A 99 15.16 -7.82 -5.84
CA ALA A 99 16.13 -8.41 -4.90
C ALA A 99 15.72 -8.20 -3.42
N MET A 100 14.80 -7.26 -3.14
CA MET A 100 14.33 -7.00 -1.78
C MET A 100 13.22 -7.98 -1.36
N ASP A 101 12.99 -8.14 -0.04
CA ASP A 101 11.92 -8.96 0.53
C ASP A 101 10.55 -8.26 0.42
N TYR A 102 10.11 -8.01 -0.80
CA TYR A 102 8.74 -7.58 -1.08
C TYR A 102 7.86 -8.78 -1.44
N SER A 103 6.54 -8.64 -1.18
CA SER A 103 5.58 -9.68 -1.56
C SER A 103 5.59 -9.93 -3.08
N GLU A 104 5.43 -11.19 -3.50
CA GLU A 104 5.38 -11.56 -4.93
C GLU A 104 4.24 -10.85 -5.69
N SER A 105 3.15 -10.54 -5.01
CA SER A 105 2.08 -9.73 -5.59
C SER A 105 2.56 -8.33 -5.97
N TYR A 106 3.32 -7.67 -5.09
CA TYR A 106 3.86 -6.34 -5.37
C TYR A 106 4.92 -6.39 -6.48
N LYS A 107 5.82 -7.38 -6.43
CA LYS A 107 6.81 -7.59 -7.49
C LYS A 107 6.15 -7.81 -8.86
N ARG A 108 5.08 -8.60 -8.91
CA ARG A 108 4.28 -8.84 -10.13
C ARG A 108 3.63 -7.54 -10.65
N ASP A 109 3.07 -6.74 -9.75
CA ASP A 109 2.44 -5.46 -10.12
C ASP A 109 3.47 -4.47 -10.68
N LEU A 110 4.69 -4.42 -10.12
CA LEU A 110 5.79 -3.62 -10.66
C LEU A 110 6.24 -4.10 -12.04
N ARG A 111 6.42 -5.43 -12.25
CA ARG A 111 6.76 -6.00 -13.57
C ARG A 111 5.70 -5.65 -14.61
N ARG A 112 4.42 -5.75 -14.25
CA ARG A 112 3.31 -5.35 -15.14
C ARG A 112 3.37 -3.86 -15.47
N THR A 113 3.63 -3.02 -14.47
CA THR A 113 3.73 -1.57 -14.67
C THR A 113 4.89 -1.22 -15.59
N LEU A 114 6.06 -1.85 -15.39
CA LEU A 114 7.22 -1.64 -16.26
C LEU A 114 6.91 -2.01 -17.72
N ARG A 115 6.27 -3.18 -17.96
CA ARG A 115 5.89 -3.59 -19.32
C ARG A 115 4.96 -2.58 -19.99
N LEU A 116 3.98 -2.04 -19.26
CA LEU A 116 3.09 -0.99 -19.78
C LEU A 116 3.85 0.30 -20.06
N TRP A 117 4.80 0.65 -19.21
CA TRP A 117 5.66 1.81 -19.39
C TRP A 117 6.56 1.70 -20.63
N ASP A 118 7.22 0.57 -20.81
CA ASP A 118 8.06 0.30 -21.99
C ASP A 118 7.27 0.39 -23.28
N ASN A 119 6.07 -0.18 -23.31
CA ASN A 119 5.16 -0.10 -24.45
C ASN A 119 4.71 1.34 -24.74
N TYR A 120 4.42 2.11 -23.69
CA TYR A 120 4.06 3.52 -23.83
C TYR A 120 5.23 4.35 -24.37
N LEU A 121 6.42 4.21 -23.80
CA LEU A 121 7.62 4.91 -24.25
C LEU A 121 7.96 4.59 -25.72
N GLY A 122 7.79 3.33 -26.12
CA GLY A 122 7.98 2.88 -27.49
C GLY A 122 7.00 3.55 -28.46
N ARG A 123 5.70 3.57 -28.12
CA ARG A 123 4.66 4.24 -28.93
C ARG A 123 4.88 5.76 -29.07
N LYS A 124 5.42 6.41 -28.03
CA LYS A 124 5.74 7.85 -28.03
C LYS A 124 7.09 8.16 -28.66
N GLY A 125 7.92 7.17 -29.01
CA GLY A 125 9.26 7.38 -29.58
C GLY A 125 10.28 7.98 -28.62
N ILE A 126 10.02 7.98 -27.30
CA ILE A 126 10.86 8.63 -26.29
C ILE A 126 11.67 7.65 -25.44
N LYS A 127 11.60 6.36 -25.74
CA LYS A 127 12.20 5.29 -24.93
C LYS A 127 13.69 5.50 -24.63
N HIS A 128 14.45 5.97 -25.62
CA HIS A 128 15.88 6.14 -25.54
C HIS A 128 16.33 7.58 -25.31
N GLN A 129 15.38 8.48 -25.06
CA GLN A 129 15.73 9.86 -24.71
C GLN A 129 16.38 9.94 -23.33
N PRO A 130 17.20 10.98 -23.08
CA PRO A 130 17.81 11.22 -21.78
C PRO A 130 16.73 11.38 -20.68
N ALA A 131 16.97 10.79 -19.51
CA ALA A 131 16.00 10.81 -18.40
C ALA A 131 15.68 12.22 -17.89
N ASN A 132 16.58 13.19 -18.09
CA ASN A 132 16.35 14.58 -17.71
C ASN A 132 15.29 15.30 -18.59
N THR A 133 14.89 14.71 -19.71
CA THR A 133 13.79 15.21 -20.55
C THR A 133 12.41 14.77 -20.07
N LEU A 134 12.35 13.84 -19.11
CA LEU A 134 11.10 13.32 -18.60
C LEU A 134 10.35 14.37 -17.76
N THR A 135 9.10 14.61 -18.13
CA THR A 135 8.23 15.59 -17.45
C THR A 135 7.09 14.90 -16.69
N THR A 136 6.49 15.63 -15.76
CA THR A 136 5.29 15.17 -15.06
C THR A 136 4.13 14.86 -16.02
N ASP A 137 4.01 15.61 -17.11
CA ASP A 137 2.92 15.49 -18.07
C ASP A 137 3.03 14.18 -18.88
N VAL A 138 4.24 13.74 -19.22
CA VAL A 138 4.49 12.45 -19.86
C VAL A 138 4.03 11.31 -18.95
N VAL A 139 4.33 11.38 -17.64
CA VAL A 139 3.87 10.37 -16.68
C VAL A 139 2.37 10.44 -16.45
N ALA A 140 1.78 11.64 -16.50
CA ALA A 140 0.32 11.81 -16.43
C ALA A 140 -0.37 11.15 -17.63
N ASP A 141 0.09 11.45 -18.84
CA ASP A 141 -0.45 10.86 -20.09
C ASP A 141 -0.35 9.33 -20.04
N PHE A 142 0.78 8.77 -19.61
CA PHE A 142 0.93 7.34 -19.38
C PHE A 142 -0.14 6.78 -18.45
N VAL A 143 -0.37 7.40 -17.29
CA VAL A 143 -1.35 6.94 -16.29
C VAL A 143 -2.77 6.99 -16.85
N PHE A 144 -3.10 8.05 -17.58
CA PHE A 144 -4.46 8.22 -18.13
C PHE A 144 -4.76 7.31 -19.31
N THR A 145 -3.77 7.04 -20.16
CA THR A 145 -3.95 6.25 -21.40
C THR A 145 -3.75 4.76 -21.22
N SER A 146 -2.95 4.33 -20.22
CA SER A 146 -2.59 2.92 -20.02
C SER A 146 -3.50 2.16 -19.05
N ALA A 147 -4.52 2.81 -18.48
CA ALA A 147 -5.47 2.17 -17.57
C ALA A 147 -6.91 2.69 -17.79
N ALA A 148 -7.88 1.77 -17.85
CA ALA A 148 -9.27 2.11 -18.12
C ALA A 148 -9.99 2.68 -16.87
N THR A 149 -9.84 2.03 -15.70
CA THR A 149 -10.58 2.42 -14.51
C THR A 149 -9.79 3.36 -13.60
N ASN A 150 -10.48 4.22 -12.86
CA ASN A 150 -9.83 5.13 -11.90
C ASN A 150 -9.00 4.38 -10.83
N GLN A 151 -9.43 3.18 -10.42
CA GLN A 151 -8.65 2.37 -9.48
C GLN A 151 -7.36 1.85 -10.13
N SER A 152 -7.43 1.38 -11.38
CA SER A 152 -6.25 0.95 -12.14
C SER A 152 -5.29 2.12 -12.37
N LYS A 153 -5.81 3.32 -12.68
CA LYS A 153 -5.01 4.54 -12.81
C LYS A 153 -4.27 4.90 -11.52
N ARG A 154 -4.94 4.79 -10.36
CA ARG A 154 -4.30 5.01 -9.05
C ARG A 154 -3.19 4.01 -8.77
N ASN A 155 -3.44 2.73 -9.03
CA ASN A 155 -2.45 1.68 -8.85
C ASN A 155 -1.25 1.90 -9.78
N LEU A 156 -1.52 2.25 -11.04
CA LEU A 156 -0.49 2.54 -12.03
C LEU A 156 0.35 3.76 -11.63
N LYS A 157 -0.29 4.85 -11.21
CA LYS A 157 0.39 6.05 -10.68
C LYS A 157 1.29 5.71 -9.49
N ARG A 158 0.79 4.94 -8.52
CA ARG A 158 1.59 4.52 -7.35
C ARG A 158 2.81 3.69 -7.76
N ASN A 159 2.61 2.72 -8.66
CA ASN A 159 3.66 1.81 -9.06
C ASN A 159 4.71 2.50 -9.94
N ILE A 160 4.29 3.35 -10.90
CA ILE A 160 5.26 4.10 -11.71
C ILE A 160 6.03 5.14 -10.87
N SER A 161 5.38 5.76 -9.88
CA SER A 161 6.06 6.62 -8.92
C SER A 161 7.16 5.86 -8.17
N ALA A 162 6.88 4.62 -7.74
CA ALA A 162 7.85 3.77 -7.05
C ALA A 162 9.00 3.30 -7.95
N LEU A 163 8.84 3.32 -9.28
CA LEU A 163 9.86 2.94 -10.25
C LEU A 163 10.69 4.13 -10.74
N LEU A 164 10.19 5.36 -10.61
CA LEU A 164 10.85 6.52 -11.22
C LEU A 164 11.38 7.52 -10.20
N LYS A 165 10.62 7.78 -9.11
CA LYS A 165 10.81 8.99 -8.29
C LYS A 165 12.22 9.11 -7.71
N ASP A 166 12.65 8.12 -6.93
CA ASP A 166 13.90 8.22 -6.17
C ASP A 166 15.13 8.26 -7.10
N GLU A 167 15.10 7.51 -8.20
CA GLU A 167 16.18 7.48 -9.18
C GLU A 167 16.28 8.80 -9.97
N LEU A 168 15.14 9.35 -10.37
CA LEU A 168 15.10 10.64 -11.06
C LEU A 168 15.54 11.79 -10.14
N GLU A 169 15.10 11.78 -8.88
CA GLU A 169 15.56 12.76 -7.89
C GLU A 169 17.08 12.71 -7.68
N SER A 170 17.69 11.52 -7.72
CA SER A 170 19.14 11.34 -7.57
C SER A 170 19.94 11.98 -8.72
N ILE A 171 19.36 12.11 -9.92
CA ILE A 171 19.96 12.76 -11.09
C ILE A 171 19.45 14.20 -11.29
N GLY A 172 18.72 14.76 -10.31
CA GLY A 172 18.25 16.13 -10.31
C GLY A 172 16.94 16.38 -11.07
N VAL A 173 16.23 15.32 -11.47
CA VAL A 173 14.93 15.40 -12.15
C VAL A 173 13.80 15.27 -11.13
N ILE A 174 13.01 16.32 -10.94
CA ILE A 174 11.91 16.37 -9.97
C ILE A 174 10.58 16.26 -10.69
N LEU A 175 9.90 15.11 -10.50
CA LEU A 175 8.54 14.91 -10.98
C LEU A 175 7.52 15.28 -9.90
N ASN A 176 6.62 16.21 -10.19
CA ASN A 176 5.52 16.54 -9.28
C ASN A 176 4.30 15.63 -9.52
N LEU A 177 4.41 14.35 -9.17
CA LEU A 177 3.34 13.38 -9.37
C LEU A 177 2.07 13.66 -8.52
N ARG A 178 2.14 14.56 -7.52
CA ARG A 178 0.95 15.02 -6.77
C ARG A 178 0.00 15.82 -7.65
N LYS A 179 0.48 16.51 -8.67
CA LYS A 179 -0.35 17.24 -9.64
C LYS A 179 -1.26 16.34 -10.47
N ILE A 180 -0.94 15.05 -10.62
CA ILE A 180 -1.80 14.08 -11.31
C ILE A 180 -3.00 13.80 -10.41
N LYS A 181 -4.07 14.57 -10.59
CA LYS A 181 -5.33 14.40 -9.84
C LYS A 181 -6.18 13.33 -10.51
N LEU A 182 -6.60 12.35 -9.73
CA LEU A 182 -7.52 11.29 -10.17
C LEU A 182 -8.83 11.43 -9.40
N PRO A 183 -9.99 11.26 -10.04
CA PRO A 183 -11.29 11.35 -9.37
C PRO A 183 -11.33 10.45 -8.14
N LYS A 184 -11.92 10.93 -7.05
CA LYS A 184 -12.12 10.09 -5.86
C LYS A 184 -12.95 8.87 -6.27
N LYS A 185 -12.54 7.68 -5.80
CA LYS A 185 -13.37 6.49 -5.97
C LYS A 185 -14.61 6.65 -5.11
N ALA A 186 -15.79 6.55 -5.71
CA ALA A 186 -16.98 6.25 -4.92
C ALA A 186 -16.73 4.93 -4.18
N GLN A 187 -16.91 4.93 -2.86
CA GLN A 187 -16.72 3.71 -2.07
C GLN A 187 -17.91 2.79 -2.37
N GLU A 188 -17.67 1.77 -3.18
CA GLU A 188 -18.63 0.69 -3.32
C GLU A 188 -18.59 -0.14 -2.03
N LEU A 189 -19.71 -0.16 -1.33
CA LEU A 189 -19.90 -1.02 -0.17
C LEU A 189 -20.05 -2.46 -0.65
N HIS A 190 -19.46 -3.40 0.08
CA HIS A 190 -19.77 -4.80 -0.13
C HIS A 190 -21.25 -5.03 0.23
N ARG A 191 -22.00 -5.63 -0.66
CA ARG A 191 -23.38 -6.01 -0.38
C ARG A 191 -23.36 -7.23 0.55
N PRO A 192 -23.99 -7.16 1.73
CA PRO A 192 -24.11 -8.32 2.60
C PRO A 192 -24.97 -9.39 1.94
N ILE A 193 -24.87 -10.61 2.42
CA ILE A 193 -25.72 -11.74 2.03
C ILE A 193 -26.80 -11.86 3.10
N ASN A 194 -28.06 -11.83 2.69
CA ASN A 194 -29.19 -11.78 3.61
C ASN A 194 -29.39 -13.15 4.27
N ASP A 195 -29.48 -14.20 3.46
CA ASP A 195 -29.66 -15.57 3.95
C ASP A 195 -28.36 -16.38 3.74
N VAL A 196 -27.51 -16.33 4.74
CA VAL A 196 -26.24 -17.09 4.71
C VAL A 196 -26.45 -18.60 4.91
N PRO A 197 -27.34 -19.09 5.80
CA PRO A 197 -27.63 -20.51 5.91
C PRO A 197 -28.06 -21.14 4.59
N ALA A 198 -29.12 -20.62 3.94
CA ALA A 198 -29.60 -21.15 2.65
C ALA A 198 -28.51 -21.14 1.58
N LEU A 199 -27.69 -20.06 1.53
CA LEU A 199 -26.56 -19.99 0.62
C LEU A 199 -25.50 -21.06 0.88
N LEU A 200 -25.17 -21.35 2.14
CA LEU A 200 -24.18 -22.37 2.50
C LEU A 200 -24.68 -23.77 2.15
N ASP A 201 -25.95 -24.06 2.39
CA ASP A 201 -26.57 -25.33 2.06
C ASP A 201 -26.56 -25.59 0.55
N ASP A 202 -26.88 -24.58 -0.25
CA ASP A 202 -26.84 -24.64 -1.71
C ASP A 202 -25.39 -24.81 -2.23
N ILE A 203 -24.42 -24.07 -1.66
CA ILE A 203 -23.00 -24.24 -2.01
C ILE A 203 -22.48 -25.63 -1.64
N LYS A 204 -22.98 -26.25 -0.56
CA LYS A 204 -22.58 -27.59 -0.17
C LYS A 204 -22.93 -28.63 -1.24
N GLN A 205 -24.10 -28.51 -1.87
CA GLN A 205 -24.50 -29.35 -3.00
C GLN A 205 -23.65 -29.10 -4.25
N PHE A 206 -23.14 -27.89 -4.41
CA PHE A 206 -22.33 -27.54 -5.57
C PHE A 206 -20.87 -28.00 -5.45
N ASN A 207 -20.20 -27.73 -4.31
CA ASN A 207 -18.78 -28.06 -4.11
C ASN A 207 -18.34 -27.98 -2.65
N ASP A 208 -17.88 -29.08 -2.09
CA ASP A 208 -17.45 -29.19 -0.67
C ASP A 208 -16.29 -28.24 -0.30
N ASN A 209 -15.34 -28.02 -1.20
CA ASN A 209 -14.23 -27.13 -0.93
C ASN A 209 -14.68 -25.67 -0.89
N LEU A 210 -15.58 -25.28 -1.80
CA LEU A 210 -16.15 -23.93 -1.80
C LEU A 210 -17.02 -23.75 -0.55
N HIS A 211 -17.82 -24.75 -0.18
CA HIS A 211 -18.63 -24.74 1.04
C HIS A 211 -17.77 -24.48 2.28
N LEU A 212 -16.73 -25.30 2.52
CA LEU A 212 -15.87 -25.11 3.69
C LEU A 212 -15.15 -23.74 3.66
N CYS A 213 -14.74 -23.27 2.49
CA CYS A 213 -14.16 -21.94 2.36
C CYS A 213 -15.17 -20.84 2.75
N CYS A 214 -16.42 -20.94 2.29
CA CYS A 214 -17.49 -20.00 2.62
C CYS A 214 -17.84 -20.07 4.12
N LEU A 215 -17.96 -21.27 4.66
CA LEU A 215 -18.23 -21.51 6.08
C LEU A 215 -17.15 -20.88 6.97
N MET A 216 -15.87 -21.10 6.67
CA MET A 216 -14.76 -20.49 7.41
C MET A 216 -14.70 -18.97 7.22
N THR A 217 -15.02 -18.48 6.02
CA THR A 217 -15.06 -17.04 5.74
C THR A 217 -16.13 -16.35 6.59
N TYR A 218 -17.29 -16.98 6.75
CA TYR A 218 -18.38 -16.47 7.56
C TYR A 218 -18.15 -16.69 9.07
N SER A 219 -17.97 -17.93 9.50
CA SER A 219 -17.96 -18.29 10.93
C SER A 219 -16.68 -17.86 11.66
N MET A 220 -15.54 -17.80 10.96
CA MET A 220 -14.24 -17.45 11.54
C MET A 220 -13.70 -16.09 11.04
N LEU A 221 -14.42 -15.41 10.17
CA LEU A 221 -14.02 -14.14 9.54
C LEU A 221 -12.60 -14.22 8.92
N LEU A 222 -12.26 -15.35 8.30
CA LEU A 222 -10.99 -15.54 7.59
C LEU A 222 -11.08 -15.01 6.16
N ARG A 223 -9.92 -14.66 5.60
CA ARG A 223 -9.84 -14.22 4.19
C ARG A 223 -9.75 -15.45 3.26
N PRO A 224 -10.64 -15.57 2.25
CA PRO A 224 -10.77 -16.81 1.48
C PRO A 224 -9.52 -17.20 0.68
N HIS A 225 -8.74 -16.24 0.20
CA HIS A 225 -7.68 -16.56 -0.74
C HIS A 225 -6.39 -17.03 -0.07
N ARG A 226 -5.78 -16.21 0.79
CA ARG A 226 -4.47 -16.55 1.37
C ARG A 226 -4.59 -17.22 2.74
N GLU A 227 -5.48 -16.72 3.61
CA GLU A 227 -5.62 -17.30 4.96
C GLU A 227 -6.23 -18.69 4.89
N ILE A 228 -7.35 -18.87 4.15
CA ILE A 228 -8.05 -20.16 4.08
C ILE A 228 -7.36 -21.14 3.12
N ARG A 229 -7.06 -20.73 1.89
CA ARG A 229 -6.52 -21.62 0.86
C ARG A 229 -5.21 -22.33 1.26
N CYS A 230 -4.38 -21.66 2.05
CA CYS A 230 -3.09 -22.18 2.48
C CYS A 230 -3.13 -22.90 3.84
N LEU A 231 -4.33 -23.15 4.42
CA LEU A 231 -4.45 -23.84 5.70
C LEU A 231 -3.97 -25.30 5.60
N ARG A 232 -3.25 -25.70 6.64
CA ARG A 232 -2.83 -27.07 6.88
C ARG A 232 -3.48 -27.58 8.16
N PHE A 233 -3.62 -28.90 8.32
CA PHE A 233 -4.11 -29.44 9.59
C PHE A 233 -3.16 -29.14 10.75
N SER A 234 -1.87 -28.94 10.50
CA SER A 234 -0.88 -28.50 11.49
C SER A 234 -1.10 -27.08 12.02
N ASP A 235 -1.92 -26.27 11.36
CA ASP A 235 -2.25 -24.93 11.84
C ASP A 235 -3.29 -24.96 12.99
N PHE A 236 -3.94 -26.09 13.19
CA PHE A 236 -4.88 -26.32 14.28
C PHE A 236 -4.20 -26.99 15.48
N ASN A 237 -4.69 -26.70 16.69
CA ASN A 237 -4.30 -27.46 17.88
C ASN A 237 -4.74 -28.93 17.78
N THR A 238 -4.37 -29.74 18.76
CA THR A 238 -4.65 -31.22 18.78
C THR A 238 -6.13 -31.50 18.59
N ASP A 239 -7.00 -30.76 19.26
CA ASP A 239 -8.45 -30.97 19.30
C ASP A 239 -9.23 -30.23 18.24
N PHE A 240 -8.55 -29.52 17.34
CA PHE A 240 -9.15 -28.69 16.29
C PHE A 240 -10.11 -27.59 16.80
N THR A 241 -9.92 -27.15 18.04
CA THR A 241 -10.73 -26.08 18.66
C THR A 241 -10.13 -24.70 18.45
N VAL A 242 -8.84 -24.62 18.10
CA VAL A 242 -8.09 -23.38 17.91
C VAL A 242 -7.27 -23.46 16.63
N LEU A 243 -7.35 -22.39 15.84
CA LEU A 243 -6.53 -22.16 14.65
C LEU A 243 -5.47 -21.08 14.92
N SER A 244 -4.21 -21.40 14.65
CA SER A 244 -3.08 -20.47 14.74
C SER A 244 -2.62 -20.06 13.34
N LEU A 245 -2.70 -18.78 13.02
CA LEU A 245 -2.24 -18.22 11.73
C LEU A 245 -0.95 -17.47 11.94
N ASP A 246 0.11 -17.90 11.24
CA ASP A 246 1.40 -17.20 11.18
C ASP A 246 1.24 -15.84 10.48
N GLY A 247 1.88 -14.81 11.02
CA GLY A 247 1.89 -13.45 10.48
C GLY A 247 2.35 -13.36 9.03
N ASN A 248 3.22 -14.25 8.58
CA ASN A 248 3.67 -14.31 7.18
C ASN A 248 2.54 -14.67 6.21
N ARG A 249 1.52 -15.38 6.66
CA ARG A 249 0.33 -15.72 5.88
C ARG A 249 -0.78 -14.67 5.97
N VAL A 250 -0.76 -13.83 7.00
CA VAL A 250 -1.78 -12.81 7.24
C VAL A 250 -1.35 -11.47 6.65
N LYS A 251 -2.30 -10.75 6.02
CA LYS A 251 -2.02 -9.44 5.42
C LYS A 251 -1.48 -8.40 6.41
N SER A 252 -1.86 -8.52 7.69
CA SER A 252 -1.39 -7.63 8.77
C SER A 252 0.01 -7.95 9.28
N LYS A 253 0.63 -9.03 8.82
CA LYS A 253 1.92 -9.56 9.30
C LYS A 253 1.96 -9.81 10.84
N ARG A 254 0.80 -10.05 11.47
CA ARG A 254 0.66 -10.35 12.90
C ARG A 254 0.12 -11.76 13.06
N ASN A 255 0.67 -12.52 13.99
CA ASN A 255 0.12 -13.83 14.39
C ASN A 255 -1.32 -13.63 14.87
N ARG A 256 -2.18 -14.58 14.55
CA ARG A 256 -3.59 -14.52 14.90
C ARG A 256 -4.05 -15.90 15.39
N ILE A 257 -4.66 -15.92 16.56
CA ILE A 257 -5.32 -17.09 17.12
C ILE A 257 -6.83 -16.91 16.93
N VAL A 258 -7.48 -17.92 16.38
CA VAL A 258 -8.91 -17.88 16.05
C VAL A 258 -9.59 -19.12 16.63
N PRO A 259 -10.63 -18.98 17.46
CA PRO A 259 -11.43 -20.13 17.90
C PRO A 259 -12.14 -20.76 16.69
N VAL A 260 -12.26 -22.09 16.71
CA VAL A 260 -12.90 -22.87 15.65
C VAL A 260 -14.30 -23.25 16.09
N PRO A 261 -15.36 -22.73 15.44
CA PRO A 261 -16.73 -23.13 15.75
C PRO A 261 -16.99 -24.63 15.46
N THR A 262 -17.90 -25.22 16.18
CA THR A 262 -18.23 -26.68 16.10
C THR A 262 -18.52 -27.14 14.67
N VAL A 263 -19.32 -26.38 13.92
CA VAL A 263 -19.66 -26.69 12.52
C VAL A 263 -18.44 -26.73 11.60
N VAL A 264 -17.45 -25.88 11.83
CA VAL A 264 -16.19 -25.88 11.06
C VAL A 264 -15.30 -27.02 11.52
N ARG A 265 -15.23 -27.25 12.83
CA ARG A 265 -14.44 -28.34 13.43
C ARG A 265 -14.86 -29.70 12.88
N GLU A 266 -16.14 -29.97 12.79
CA GLU A 266 -16.70 -31.22 12.23
C GLU A 266 -16.25 -31.44 10.79
N GLU A 267 -16.39 -30.45 9.95
CA GLU A 267 -15.95 -30.53 8.55
C GLU A 267 -14.43 -30.74 8.42
N VAL A 268 -13.63 -30.08 9.29
CA VAL A 268 -12.17 -30.26 9.33
C VAL A 268 -11.82 -31.67 9.78
N LEU A 269 -12.47 -32.20 10.80
CA LEU A 269 -12.27 -33.58 11.30
C LEU A 269 -12.62 -34.63 10.25
N LEU A 270 -13.74 -34.46 9.53
CA LEU A 270 -14.12 -35.35 8.42
C LEU A 270 -13.05 -35.43 7.33
N ARG A 271 -12.41 -34.30 7.04
CA ARG A 271 -11.28 -34.23 6.08
C ARG A 271 -10.00 -34.81 6.65
N PHE A 272 -9.72 -34.57 7.93
CA PHE A 272 -8.53 -35.11 8.61
C PHE A 272 -8.50 -36.64 8.64
N ARG A 273 -9.65 -37.28 8.75
CA ARG A 273 -9.75 -38.77 8.68
C ARG A 273 -9.27 -39.38 7.36
N LYS A 274 -9.17 -38.54 6.30
CA LYS A 274 -8.75 -38.98 4.96
C LYS A 274 -7.24 -38.84 4.71
N VAL A 275 -6.46 -38.35 5.70
CA VAL A 275 -5.04 -38.12 5.56
C VAL A 275 -4.25 -38.73 6.71
N ALA A 276 -3.00 -39.13 6.43
CA ALA A 276 -2.11 -39.74 7.41
C ALA A 276 -1.32 -38.70 8.23
N HIS A 277 -1.17 -37.46 7.73
CA HIS A 277 -0.26 -36.46 8.30
C HIS A 277 -0.93 -35.08 8.45
N ARG A 278 -0.63 -34.39 9.54
CA ARG A 278 -1.11 -33.00 9.77
C ARG A 278 -0.48 -31.96 8.84
N ASN A 279 0.63 -32.29 8.18
CA ASN A 279 1.39 -31.33 7.39
C ASN A 279 0.92 -31.22 5.92
N VAL A 280 -0.33 -31.61 5.67
CA VAL A 280 -0.99 -31.47 4.36
C VAL A 280 -2.00 -30.32 4.37
N ASN A 281 -2.30 -29.81 3.21
CA ASN A 281 -3.26 -28.71 3.03
C ASN A 281 -4.69 -29.22 3.27
N LEU A 282 -5.50 -28.42 3.93
CA LEU A 282 -6.89 -28.74 4.31
C LEU A 282 -7.82 -29.01 3.11
N PHE A 283 -7.53 -28.40 1.96
CA PHE A 283 -8.41 -28.44 0.79
C PHE A 283 -7.94 -29.40 -0.28
N SER A 284 -6.67 -29.43 -0.58
CA SER A 284 -6.10 -30.36 -1.57
C SER A 284 -5.87 -31.76 -0.99
N LEU A 285 -5.80 -31.89 0.33
CA LEU A 285 -5.39 -33.11 1.06
C LEU A 285 -3.99 -33.60 0.66
N ASP A 286 -3.16 -32.70 0.15
CA ASP A 286 -1.79 -32.94 -0.31
C ASP A 286 -0.82 -31.88 0.28
N LYS A 287 0.49 -32.04 0.04
CA LYS A 287 1.53 -31.07 0.48
C LYS A 287 1.39 -29.71 -0.19
N GLN A 288 0.84 -29.67 -1.40
CA GLN A 288 0.68 -28.44 -2.19
C GLN A 288 -0.74 -27.88 -2.09
N GLU A 289 -0.83 -26.58 -1.85
CA GLU A 289 -2.09 -25.88 -1.93
C GLU A 289 -2.53 -25.65 -3.38
N TYR A 290 -3.83 -25.49 -3.60
CA TYR A 290 -4.39 -25.08 -4.87
C TYR A 290 -3.88 -23.70 -5.32
N ASN A 291 -4.00 -23.38 -6.61
CA ASN A 291 -3.60 -22.10 -7.16
C ASN A 291 -4.36 -20.91 -6.53
N PRO A 292 -3.81 -19.69 -6.57
CA PRO A 292 -4.42 -18.51 -5.94
C PRO A 292 -5.82 -18.14 -6.43
N SER A 293 -6.23 -18.62 -7.61
CA SER A 293 -7.54 -18.34 -8.20
C SER A 293 -8.58 -19.44 -7.95
N TYR A 294 -8.23 -20.52 -7.24
CA TYR A 294 -9.07 -21.70 -7.05
C TYR A 294 -10.48 -21.34 -6.56
N PHE A 295 -10.61 -20.75 -5.39
CA PHE A 295 -11.92 -20.38 -4.85
C PHE A 295 -12.62 -19.29 -5.68
N LYS A 296 -11.87 -18.37 -6.28
CA LYS A 296 -12.44 -17.39 -7.20
C LYS A 296 -13.08 -18.05 -8.42
N GLY A 297 -12.43 -19.07 -8.98
CA GLY A 297 -12.95 -19.83 -10.11
C GLY A 297 -14.25 -20.53 -9.78
N PHE A 298 -14.29 -21.29 -8.67
CA PHE A 298 -15.51 -21.97 -8.20
C PHE A 298 -16.64 -20.98 -7.86
N TRP A 299 -16.31 -19.88 -7.17
CA TRP A 299 -17.30 -18.83 -6.90
C TRP A 299 -17.89 -18.21 -8.17
N THR A 300 -17.08 -17.99 -9.19
CA THR A 300 -17.57 -17.44 -10.47
C THR A 300 -18.49 -18.42 -11.17
N LYS A 301 -18.17 -19.73 -11.16
CA LYS A 301 -19.02 -20.78 -11.72
C LYS A 301 -20.35 -20.88 -10.93
N TYR A 302 -20.26 -20.96 -9.62
CA TYR A 302 -21.43 -21.02 -8.74
C TYR A 302 -22.35 -19.81 -8.94
N LYS A 303 -21.80 -18.61 -8.97
CA LYS A 303 -22.56 -17.38 -9.19
C LYS A 303 -23.27 -17.32 -10.57
N GLY A 304 -22.72 -18.00 -11.56
CA GLY A 304 -23.35 -18.08 -12.90
C GLY A 304 -24.60 -18.94 -12.94
N GLN A 305 -24.78 -19.84 -11.97
CA GLN A 305 -25.91 -20.77 -11.93
C GLN A 305 -26.85 -20.59 -10.71
N SER A 306 -26.37 -19.92 -9.67
CA SER A 306 -27.15 -19.69 -8.44
C SER A 306 -28.09 -18.49 -8.58
N GLY A 307 -29.36 -18.68 -8.21
CA GLY A 307 -30.34 -17.60 -8.05
C GLY A 307 -30.23 -16.84 -6.72
N LEU A 308 -29.41 -17.31 -5.77
CA LEU A 308 -29.33 -16.78 -4.40
C LEU A 308 -28.39 -15.55 -4.28
N LEU A 309 -27.56 -15.29 -5.31
CA LEU A 309 -26.57 -14.24 -5.26
C LEU A 309 -26.98 -13.01 -6.07
N GLN A 310 -26.90 -11.84 -5.42
CA GLN A 310 -27.11 -10.57 -6.08
C GLN A 310 -25.87 -10.08 -6.86
N PRO A 311 -26.03 -9.16 -7.84
CA PRO A 311 -24.91 -8.50 -8.47
C PRO A 311 -23.94 -7.89 -7.45
N LYS A 312 -22.64 -7.97 -7.73
CA LYS A 312 -21.53 -7.47 -6.87
C LYS A 312 -21.31 -8.24 -5.54
N GLN A 313 -22.09 -9.25 -5.20
CA GLN A 313 -21.75 -10.15 -4.08
C GLN A 313 -20.57 -11.06 -4.45
N THR A 314 -19.62 -11.17 -3.54
CA THR A 314 -18.35 -11.91 -3.67
C THR A 314 -18.13 -12.79 -2.45
N LEU A 315 -17.12 -13.65 -2.45
CA LEU A 315 -16.68 -14.39 -1.26
C LEU A 315 -16.47 -13.48 -0.03
N TYR A 316 -16.00 -12.23 -0.26
CA TYR A 316 -15.84 -11.26 0.82
C TYR A 316 -17.17 -10.75 1.38
N SER A 317 -18.28 -10.89 0.66
CA SER A 317 -19.60 -10.54 1.17
C SER A 317 -19.99 -11.38 2.38
N LEU A 318 -19.60 -12.68 2.42
CA LEU A 318 -19.78 -13.55 3.60
C LEU A 318 -19.06 -12.99 4.82
N ARG A 319 -17.81 -12.60 4.65
CA ARG A 319 -17.03 -11.97 5.74
C ARG A 319 -17.63 -10.63 6.17
N HIS A 320 -18.21 -9.90 5.23
CA HIS A 320 -18.90 -8.64 5.52
C HIS A 320 -20.17 -8.86 6.33
N SER A 321 -21.03 -9.82 5.91
CA SER A 321 -22.24 -10.19 6.65
C SER A 321 -21.90 -10.68 8.08
N ALA A 322 -20.84 -11.48 8.23
CA ALA A 322 -20.38 -11.91 9.55
C ALA A 322 -19.88 -10.75 10.42
N ALA A 323 -19.18 -9.79 9.83
CA ALA A 323 -18.70 -8.61 10.54
C ALA A 323 -19.86 -7.74 11.07
N LEU A 324 -20.92 -7.59 10.28
CA LEU A 324 -22.14 -6.90 10.70
C LEU A 324 -22.80 -7.62 11.87
N LYS A 325 -22.99 -8.94 11.77
CA LYS A 325 -23.57 -9.75 12.87
C LYS A 325 -22.75 -9.70 14.16
N VAL A 326 -21.40 -9.71 14.07
CA VAL A 326 -20.54 -9.53 15.24
C VAL A 326 -20.75 -8.17 15.88
N PHE A 327 -20.86 -7.12 15.09
CA PHE A 327 -21.08 -5.77 15.58
C PHE A 327 -22.48 -5.62 16.18
N GLU A 328 -23.53 -6.06 15.50
CA GLU A 328 -24.91 -6.08 16.01
C GLU A 328 -25.02 -6.81 17.37
N LYS A 329 -24.34 -7.96 17.51
CA LYS A 329 -24.34 -8.74 18.75
C LYS A 329 -23.55 -8.09 19.90
N THR A 330 -22.50 -7.32 19.59
CA THR A 330 -21.53 -6.89 20.63
C THR A 330 -21.50 -5.39 20.85
N GLY A 331 -22.03 -4.56 19.92
CA GLY A 331 -21.90 -3.11 19.92
C GLY A 331 -20.44 -2.62 19.87
N SER A 332 -19.45 -3.52 19.86
CA SER A 332 -18.05 -3.19 20.11
C SER A 332 -17.21 -3.17 18.83
N LEU A 333 -16.75 -1.98 18.46
CA LEU A 333 -15.80 -1.81 17.36
C LEU A 333 -14.45 -2.47 17.66
N LEU A 334 -14.04 -2.50 18.92
CA LEU A 334 -12.79 -3.16 19.35
C LEU A 334 -12.88 -4.68 19.15
N LYS A 335 -13.98 -5.32 19.56
CA LYS A 335 -14.20 -6.76 19.32
C LYS A 335 -14.23 -7.04 17.81
N LEU A 336 -14.90 -6.20 17.03
CA LEU A 336 -14.91 -6.32 15.58
C LEU A 336 -13.51 -6.23 14.96
N GLN A 337 -12.69 -5.28 15.42
CA GLN A 337 -11.30 -5.14 14.99
C GLN A 337 -10.48 -6.40 15.30
N GLN A 338 -10.60 -6.93 16.51
CA GLN A 338 -9.90 -8.14 16.97
C GLN A 338 -10.29 -9.34 16.10
N VAL A 339 -11.59 -9.59 15.94
CA VAL A 339 -12.10 -10.74 15.16
C VAL A 339 -11.71 -10.63 13.68
N LEU A 340 -11.71 -9.46 13.12
CA LEU A 340 -11.26 -9.23 11.73
C LEU A 340 -9.72 -9.27 11.57
N GLY A 341 -8.97 -9.15 12.66
CA GLY A 341 -7.51 -9.07 12.62
C GLY A 341 -7.01 -7.81 11.89
N HIS A 342 -7.66 -6.67 12.13
CA HIS A 342 -7.27 -5.40 11.53
C HIS A 342 -6.26 -4.65 12.41
N SER A 343 -5.27 -4.02 11.80
CA SER A 343 -4.28 -3.20 12.50
C SER A 343 -4.80 -1.83 12.93
N SER A 344 -5.93 -1.37 12.38
CA SER A 344 -6.53 -0.05 12.63
C SER A 344 -8.06 -0.16 12.71
N MET A 345 -8.65 0.56 13.66
CA MET A 345 -10.10 0.72 13.80
C MET A 345 -10.75 1.32 12.55
N THR A 346 -10.08 2.27 11.89
CA THR A 346 -10.56 2.88 10.65
C THR A 346 -10.88 1.86 9.56
N VAL A 347 -10.08 0.78 9.48
CA VAL A 347 -10.36 -0.31 8.54
C VAL A 347 -11.60 -1.10 8.94
N SER A 348 -11.86 -1.31 10.23
CA SER A 348 -13.05 -2.00 10.74
C SER A 348 -14.32 -1.17 10.50
N LEU A 349 -14.26 0.15 10.68
CA LEU A 349 -15.34 1.07 10.35
C LEU A 349 -15.82 0.98 8.89
N THR A 350 -14.93 0.60 7.96
CA THR A 350 -15.35 0.43 6.55
C THR A 350 -16.36 -0.69 6.35
N TYR A 351 -16.41 -1.66 7.26
CA TYR A 351 -17.40 -2.75 7.24
C TYR A 351 -18.77 -2.29 7.71
N LEU A 352 -18.82 -1.27 8.56
CA LEU A 352 -20.06 -0.74 9.15
C LEU A 352 -20.73 0.36 8.29
N ARG A 353 -20.05 0.84 7.26
CA ARG A 353 -20.55 1.92 6.37
C ARG A 353 -21.78 1.57 5.54
N GLY A 354 -22.36 0.43 5.71
CA GLY A 354 -23.61 0.01 5.04
C GLY A 354 -24.74 -0.22 6.04
N LEU A 355 -24.47 -0.09 7.33
CA LEU A 355 -25.53 -0.02 8.31
C LEU A 355 -26.25 1.32 8.12
N GLU A 356 -27.57 1.27 7.98
CA GLU A 356 -28.40 2.44 8.17
C GLU A 356 -28.07 2.96 9.57
N VAL A 357 -27.72 4.23 9.65
CA VAL A 357 -27.60 4.90 10.94
C VAL A 357 -28.98 4.82 11.54
N LYS A 358 -29.19 3.95 12.55
CA LYS A 358 -30.42 4.00 13.34
C LYS A 358 -30.56 5.43 13.81
N GLN A 359 -31.73 6.00 13.60
CA GLN A 359 -32.06 7.28 14.24
C GLN A 359 -31.83 7.08 15.74
N LEU A 360 -31.16 8.04 16.36
CA LEU A 360 -31.01 8.05 17.80
C LEU A 360 -32.42 8.16 18.41
N ASP A 361 -32.74 7.24 19.28
CA ASP A 361 -33.94 7.32 20.12
C ASP A 361 -33.63 8.25 21.30
N VAL A 362 -34.66 8.80 21.92
CA VAL A 362 -34.50 9.72 23.07
C VAL A 362 -33.71 9.03 24.21
N GLU A 363 -33.86 7.72 24.34
CA GLU A 363 -33.17 6.87 25.31
C GLU A 363 -31.65 6.73 25.04
N ASP A 364 -31.19 7.06 23.84
CA ASP A 364 -29.76 7.09 23.48
C ASP A 364 -29.07 8.40 23.92
N LEU A 365 -29.84 9.37 24.41
CA LEU A 365 -29.33 10.67 24.85
C LEU A 365 -29.12 10.68 26.38
N PRO A 366 -28.09 11.40 26.88
CA PRO A 366 -27.90 11.50 28.31
C PRO A 366 -29.07 12.27 28.98
N GLU A 367 -29.65 11.65 30.00
CA GLU A 367 -30.61 12.33 30.88
C GLU A 367 -29.87 13.30 31.82
N LEU A 368 -30.45 14.49 32.08
CA LEU A 368 -29.91 15.47 33.03
C LEU A 368 -30.40 15.20 34.44
#